data_76e436f27736ca3d885e6e0ed4d58576
#
_entry.id   76e436f27736ca3d885e6e0ed4d58576
#
_cell.length_a   1.000
_cell.length_b   1.000
_cell.length_c   1.000
_cell.angle_alpha   90.00
_cell.angle_beta   90.00
_cell.angle_gamma   90.00
#
_symmetry.space_group_name_H-M   'P 1'
#
loop_
_entity.id
_entity.type
_entity.pdbx_description
1 polymer ?
#
loop_
_entity_poly.entity_id
_entity_poly.type
_entity_poly.pdbx_seq_one_letter_code
_entity_poly.pdbx_strand_id
1 'polypeptide(L)'
;MSTYLVEAVTQLHWWLALPPRNLIDRGDHVRFRYALYLIIHQIVTVLYSLNGHKGVMYFPSRIKGVRNILDNLPNTPEQVGVRLQSLATEREQENAWSIAAELIRSTLSIWNQVSKNYDLSSR
;
A
#
# COMPACT_ATOMS: atom_id res chain seq x y z
N MET A 1 -10.18 15.61 -4.92
CA MET A 1 -9.39 14.48 -4.38
C MET A 1 -9.84 14.20 -2.96
N SER A 2 -10.02 12.95 -2.57
CA SER A 2 -10.54 12.63 -1.25
C SER A 2 -9.48 12.84 -0.17
N THR A 3 -9.93 13.24 1.01
CA THR A 3 -9.06 13.39 2.19
C THR A 3 -8.37 12.07 2.55
N TYR A 4 -9.07 10.96 2.40
CA TYR A 4 -8.52 9.63 2.69
C TYR A 4 -7.36 9.28 1.80
N LEU A 5 -7.43 9.64 0.52
CA LEU A 5 -6.35 9.37 -0.43
C LEU A 5 -5.11 10.15 -0.05
N VAL A 6 -5.26 11.45 0.25
CA VAL A 6 -4.13 12.29 0.66
C VAL A 6 -3.51 11.79 1.95
N GLU A 7 -4.31 11.41 2.93
CA GLU A 7 -3.81 10.84 4.18
C GLU A 7 -3.03 9.55 3.95
N ALA A 8 -3.58 8.64 3.14
CA ALA A 8 -2.92 7.38 2.86
C ALA A 8 -1.57 7.59 2.17
N VAL A 9 -1.51 8.49 1.19
CA VAL A 9 -0.26 8.84 0.51
C VAL A 9 0.75 9.41 1.50
N THR A 10 0.32 10.33 2.35
CA THR A 10 1.18 10.95 3.37
C THR A 10 1.75 9.89 4.32
N GLN A 11 0.91 8.96 4.77
CA GLN A 11 1.35 7.90 5.67
C GLN A 11 2.31 6.93 5.01
N LEU A 12 2.13 6.64 3.71
CA LEU A 12 3.08 5.81 2.98
C LEU A 12 4.47 6.46 2.93
N HIS A 13 4.53 7.79 2.72
CA HIS A 13 5.80 8.51 2.79
C HIS A 13 6.43 8.41 4.18
N TRP A 14 5.61 8.52 5.23
CA TRP A 14 6.10 8.41 6.61
C TRP A 14 6.73 7.05 6.89
N TRP A 15 6.14 5.96 6.39
CA TRP A 15 6.71 4.62 6.58
C TRP A 15 8.11 4.51 5.98
N LEU A 16 8.37 5.17 4.85
CA LEU A 16 9.70 5.16 4.24
C LEU A 16 10.69 6.04 5.02
N ALA A 17 10.23 7.18 5.54
CA ALA A 17 11.06 8.10 6.30
C ALA A 17 11.38 7.57 7.70
N LEU A 18 10.40 6.93 8.33
CA LEU A 18 10.52 6.37 9.68
C LEU A 18 10.10 4.89 9.65
N PRO A 19 10.98 4.01 9.13
CA PRO A 19 10.64 2.59 9.01
C PRO A 19 10.40 1.93 10.37
N PRO A 20 9.52 0.92 10.44
CA PRO A 20 9.25 0.21 11.69
C PRO A 20 10.37 -0.77 12.07
N ARG A 21 11.61 -0.46 11.70
CA ARG A 21 12.77 -1.32 12.00
C ARG A 21 13.02 -1.45 13.49
N ASN A 22 12.74 -0.40 14.24
CA ASN A 22 12.90 -0.44 15.69
C ASN A 22 12.06 -1.54 16.32
N LEU A 23 10.90 -1.84 15.73
CA LEU A 23 10.04 -2.91 16.23
C LEU A 23 10.67 -4.28 15.99
N ILE A 24 11.35 -4.44 14.85
CA ILE A 24 12.09 -5.68 14.54
C ILE A 24 13.24 -5.84 15.52
N ASP A 25 14.03 -4.79 15.73
CA ASP A 25 15.20 -4.84 16.59
C ASP A 25 14.84 -5.13 18.04
N ARG A 26 13.68 -4.65 18.51
CA ARG A 26 13.20 -4.91 19.87
C ARG A 26 12.45 -6.22 20.00
N GLY A 27 12.24 -6.94 18.89
CA GLY A 27 11.46 -8.17 18.90
C GLY A 27 9.98 -7.97 19.14
N ASP A 28 9.46 -6.79 18.87
CA ASP A 28 8.03 -6.48 19.06
C ASP A 28 7.25 -6.96 17.84
N HIS A 29 7.02 -8.25 17.78
CA HIS A 29 6.38 -8.90 16.63
C HIS A 29 4.94 -8.44 16.42
N VAL A 30 4.21 -8.21 17.50
CA VAL A 30 2.80 -7.83 17.45
C VAL A 30 2.65 -6.46 16.78
N ARG A 31 3.41 -5.47 17.23
CA ARG A 31 3.37 -4.12 16.67
C ARG A 31 3.86 -4.09 15.23
N PHE A 32 4.89 -4.88 14.94
CA PHE A 32 5.42 -4.95 13.59
C PHE A 32 4.36 -5.51 12.62
N ARG A 33 3.66 -6.57 13.00
CA ARG A 33 2.59 -7.13 12.16
C ARG A 33 1.43 -6.15 12.00
N TYR A 34 1.11 -5.42 13.04
CA TYR A 34 0.10 -4.39 12.97
C TYR A 34 0.50 -3.28 11.98
N ALA A 35 1.77 -2.85 12.03
CA ALA A 35 2.29 -1.86 11.08
C ALA A 35 2.19 -2.36 9.64
N LEU A 36 2.54 -3.61 9.38
CA LEU A 36 2.39 -4.20 8.03
C LEU A 36 0.93 -4.20 7.57
N TYR A 37 0.01 -4.53 8.47
CA TYR A 37 -1.41 -4.49 8.16
C TYR A 37 -1.85 -3.09 7.73
N LEU A 38 -1.41 -2.06 8.46
CA LEU A 38 -1.72 -0.68 8.12
C LEU A 38 -1.14 -0.30 6.76
N ILE A 39 0.08 -0.72 6.48
CA ILE A 39 0.73 -0.45 5.19
C ILE A 39 -0.06 -1.08 4.05
N ILE A 40 -0.45 -2.34 4.18
CA ILE A 40 -1.26 -3.03 3.17
C ILE A 40 -2.56 -2.27 2.93
N HIS A 41 -3.25 -1.89 4.01
CA HIS A 41 -4.50 -1.14 3.93
C HIS A 41 -4.32 0.18 3.18
N GLN A 42 -3.26 0.91 3.48
CA GLN A 42 -2.97 2.19 2.83
C GLN A 42 -2.64 2.03 1.36
N ILE A 43 -1.86 1.02 1.00
CA ILE A 43 -1.55 0.71 -0.40
C ILE A 43 -2.84 0.41 -1.18
N VAL A 44 -3.68 -0.46 -0.64
CA VAL A 44 -4.96 -0.82 -1.26
C VAL A 44 -5.85 0.42 -1.43
N THR A 45 -5.93 1.26 -0.40
CA THR A 45 -6.72 2.50 -0.44
C THR A 45 -6.25 3.41 -1.57
N VAL A 46 -4.95 3.64 -1.68
CA VAL A 46 -4.38 4.50 -2.73
C VAL A 46 -4.69 3.92 -4.11
N LEU A 47 -4.42 2.64 -4.32
CA LEU A 47 -4.59 2.01 -5.64
C LEU A 47 -6.06 1.98 -6.06
N TYR A 48 -6.97 1.64 -5.16
CA TYR A 48 -8.40 1.66 -5.47
C TYR A 48 -8.87 3.07 -5.83
N SER A 49 -8.47 4.06 -5.03
CA SER A 49 -8.86 5.46 -5.26
C SER A 49 -8.32 5.99 -6.59
N LEU A 50 -7.07 5.66 -6.92
CA LEU A 50 -6.46 6.09 -8.19
C LEU A 50 -7.13 5.48 -9.40
N ASN A 51 -7.77 4.32 -9.23
CA ASN A 51 -8.44 3.62 -10.33
C ASN A 51 -9.96 3.83 -10.32
N GLY A 52 -10.44 4.82 -9.57
CA GLY A 52 -11.84 5.21 -9.58
C GLY A 52 -12.77 4.32 -8.77
N HIS A 53 -12.25 3.42 -7.97
CA HIS A 53 -13.06 2.60 -7.07
C HIS A 53 -13.45 3.41 -5.85
N LYS A 54 -14.72 3.71 -5.73
CA LYS A 54 -15.27 4.45 -4.60
C LYS A 54 -15.68 3.48 -3.49
N GLY A 55 -15.58 3.94 -2.25
CA GLY A 55 -16.13 3.20 -1.12
C GLY A 55 -15.28 2.09 -0.58
N VAL A 56 -14.02 1.99 -0.95
CA VAL A 56 -13.12 1.01 -0.34
C VAL A 56 -12.64 1.57 0.98
N MET A 57 -13.55 1.59 1.93
CA MET A 57 -13.31 2.11 3.26
C MET A 57 -13.01 1.00 4.25
N TYR A 58 -13.19 -0.24 3.84
CA TYR A 58 -12.91 -1.39 4.67
C TYR A 58 -11.93 -2.31 3.96
N PHE A 59 -11.10 -2.93 4.75
CA PHE A 59 -10.16 -3.92 4.23
C PHE A 59 -10.93 -5.22 4.00
N PRO A 60 -10.90 -5.77 2.79
CA PRO A 60 -11.56 -7.05 2.55
C PRO A 60 -10.99 -8.14 3.45
N SER A 61 -11.86 -8.94 4.02
CA SER A 61 -11.46 -10.02 4.92
C SER A 61 -10.65 -11.12 4.22
N ARG A 62 -10.68 -11.14 2.88
CA ARG A 62 -9.98 -12.15 2.08
C ARG A 62 -9.02 -11.47 1.13
N ILE A 63 -7.72 -11.67 1.38
CA ILE A 63 -6.69 -11.09 0.54
C ILE A 63 -6.76 -11.59 -0.91
N LYS A 64 -7.28 -12.79 -1.13
CA LYS A 64 -7.47 -13.35 -2.47
C LYS A 64 -8.42 -12.50 -3.32
N GLY A 65 -9.50 -11.99 -2.71
CA GLY A 65 -10.42 -11.09 -3.39
C GLY A 65 -9.76 -9.78 -3.79
N VAL A 66 -8.97 -9.20 -2.88
CA VAL A 66 -8.21 -7.99 -3.14
C VAL A 66 -7.24 -8.20 -4.28
N ARG A 67 -6.52 -9.33 -4.29
CA ARG A 67 -5.57 -9.67 -5.34
C ARG A 67 -6.23 -9.67 -6.71
N ASN A 68 -7.39 -10.33 -6.84
CA ASN A 68 -8.08 -10.41 -8.12
C ASN A 68 -8.53 -9.05 -8.63
N ILE A 69 -9.00 -8.19 -7.73
CA ILE A 69 -9.43 -6.85 -8.09
C ILE A 69 -8.22 -6.00 -8.51
N LEU A 70 -7.18 -5.98 -7.70
CA LEU A 70 -6.01 -5.13 -7.95
C LEU A 70 -5.28 -5.50 -9.24
N ASP A 71 -5.12 -6.80 -9.52
CA ASP A 71 -4.41 -7.24 -10.72
C ASP A 71 -5.14 -6.87 -12.02
N ASN A 72 -6.42 -6.53 -11.93
CA ASN A 72 -7.22 -6.12 -13.08
C ASN A 72 -7.39 -4.60 -13.20
N LEU A 73 -6.80 -3.82 -12.30
CA LEU A 73 -6.86 -2.37 -12.39
C LEU A 73 -5.76 -1.83 -13.31
N PRO A 74 -6.04 -0.77 -14.11
CA PRO A 74 -5.06 -0.27 -15.08
C PRO A 74 -3.85 0.41 -14.47
N ASN A 75 -4.00 1.12 -13.35
CA ASN A 75 -2.93 1.91 -12.76
C ASN A 75 -2.46 1.28 -11.45
N THR A 76 -1.73 0.18 -11.53
CA THR A 76 -1.18 -0.52 -10.38
C THR A 76 0.26 -0.95 -10.65
N PRO A 77 1.06 -1.15 -9.57
CA PRO A 77 2.37 -1.77 -9.73
C PRO A 77 2.25 -3.17 -10.34
N GLU A 78 3.28 -3.56 -11.07
CA GLU A 78 3.33 -4.88 -11.67
C GLU A 78 3.21 -5.97 -10.61
N GLN A 79 2.33 -6.95 -10.86
CA GLN A 79 2.10 -8.08 -9.97
C GLN A 79 1.75 -7.68 -8.53
N VAL A 80 1.04 -6.58 -8.38
CA VAL A 80 0.74 -6.02 -7.05
C VAL A 80 -0.02 -7.02 -6.17
N GLY A 81 -0.96 -7.78 -6.74
CA GLY A 81 -1.73 -8.74 -5.97
C GLY A 81 -0.88 -9.86 -5.38
N VAL A 82 0.02 -10.41 -6.20
CA VAL A 82 0.98 -11.44 -5.76
C VAL A 82 1.91 -10.89 -4.68
N ARG A 83 2.41 -9.68 -4.89
CA ARG A 83 3.34 -9.04 -3.95
C ARG A 83 2.68 -8.75 -2.62
N LEU A 84 1.42 -8.30 -2.62
CA LEU A 84 0.66 -8.09 -1.38
C LEU A 84 0.41 -9.39 -0.65
N GLN A 85 0.09 -10.46 -1.38
CA GLN A 85 -0.07 -11.76 -0.78
C GLN A 85 1.23 -12.26 -0.16
N SER A 86 2.35 -12.07 -0.85
CA SER A 86 3.67 -12.41 -0.31
C SER A 86 3.97 -11.65 0.97
N LEU A 87 3.62 -10.35 1.00
CA LEU A 87 3.81 -9.53 2.19
C LEU A 87 2.97 -10.06 3.35
N ALA A 88 1.72 -10.41 3.10
CA ALA A 88 0.79 -10.86 4.14
C ALA A 88 1.22 -12.21 4.75
N THR A 89 1.92 -13.04 3.98
CA THR A 89 2.30 -14.39 4.40
C THR A 89 3.78 -14.52 4.80
N GLU A 90 4.59 -13.49 4.55
CA GLU A 90 6.02 -13.54 4.89
C GLU A 90 6.21 -13.57 6.41
N ARG A 91 6.91 -14.58 6.89
CA ARG A 91 7.13 -14.78 8.32
C ARG A 91 8.36 -14.06 8.84
N GLU A 92 9.40 -13.93 8.01
CA GLU A 92 10.62 -13.26 8.41
C GLU A 92 10.43 -11.74 8.28
N GLN A 93 10.67 -11.04 9.39
CA GLN A 93 10.36 -9.62 9.49
C GLN A 93 11.19 -8.74 8.56
N GLU A 94 12.48 -9.04 8.42
CA GLU A 94 13.35 -8.30 7.50
C GLU A 94 12.88 -8.43 6.06
N ASN A 95 12.52 -9.64 5.64
CA ASN A 95 12.01 -9.87 4.30
C ASN A 95 10.65 -9.20 4.11
N ALA A 96 9.79 -9.26 5.12
CA ALA A 96 8.48 -8.60 5.07
C ALA A 96 8.63 -7.10 4.91
N TRP A 97 9.56 -6.48 5.66
CA TRP A 97 9.80 -5.04 5.52
C TRP A 97 10.36 -4.70 4.14
N SER A 98 11.27 -5.51 3.62
CA SER A 98 11.83 -5.32 2.29
C SER A 98 10.74 -5.31 1.21
N ILE A 99 9.83 -6.27 1.27
CA ILE A 99 8.68 -6.34 0.34
C ILE A 99 7.79 -5.12 0.51
N ALA A 100 7.49 -4.75 1.75
CA ALA A 100 6.64 -3.59 2.05
C ALA A 100 7.23 -2.30 1.51
N ALA A 101 8.52 -2.06 1.75
CA ALA A 101 9.19 -0.84 1.30
C ALA A 101 9.15 -0.72 -0.23
N GLU A 102 9.40 -1.82 -0.92
CA GLU A 102 9.36 -1.83 -2.39
C GLU A 102 7.95 -1.56 -2.91
N LEU A 103 6.93 -2.16 -2.29
CA LEU A 103 5.54 -1.91 -2.65
C LEU A 103 5.13 -0.46 -2.40
N ILE A 104 5.58 0.11 -1.29
CA ILE A 104 5.31 1.53 -1.00
C ILE A 104 5.90 2.41 -2.10
N ARG A 105 7.17 2.18 -2.46
CA ARG A 105 7.83 2.98 -3.50
C ARG A 105 7.11 2.86 -4.84
N SER A 106 6.73 1.64 -5.21
CA SER A 106 6.01 1.39 -6.47
C SER A 106 4.65 2.09 -6.47
N THR A 107 3.94 2.02 -5.36
CA THR A 107 2.62 2.67 -5.21
C THR A 107 2.75 4.19 -5.30
N LEU A 108 3.75 4.77 -4.65
CA LEU A 108 3.98 6.21 -4.70
C LEU A 108 4.40 6.66 -6.10
N SER A 109 5.13 5.82 -6.83
CA SER A 109 5.48 6.10 -8.22
C SER A 109 4.23 6.20 -9.10
N ILE A 110 3.30 5.26 -8.94
CA ILE A 110 2.02 5.29 -9.66
C ILE A 110 1.22 6.54 -9.27
N TRP A 111 1.18 6.86 -7.98
CA TRP A 111 0.52 8.08 -7.50
C TRP A 111 1.08 9.33 -8.17
N ASN A 112 2.40 9.45 -8.25
CA ASN A 112 3.04 10.62 -8.86
C ASN A 112 2.67 10.76 -10.33
N GLN A 113 2.62 9.65 -11.06
CA GLN A 113 2.26 9.68 -12.48
C GLN A 113 0.80 10.09 -12.68
N VAL A 114 -0.11 9.46 -11.94
CA VAL A 114 -1.54 9.69 -12.10
C VAL A 114 -1.93 11.09 -11.61
N SER A 115 -1.35 11.53 -10.49
CA SER A 115 -1.68 12.85 -9.92
C SER A 115 -1.21 13.98 -10.81
N LYS A 116 -0.08 13.84 -11.49
CA LYS A 116 0.38 14.84 -12.46
C LYS A 116 -0.59 14.98 -13.61
N ASN A 117 -1.06 13.85 -14.14
CA ASN A 117 -2.03 13.86 -15.24
C ASN A 117 -3.36 14.47 -14.79
N TYR A 118 -3.77 14.16 -13.57
CA TYR A 118 -4.99 14.69 -13.00
C TYR A 118 -4.92 16.20 -12.85
N ASP A 119 -3.81 16.72 -12.30
CA ASP A 119 -3.62 18.16 -12.11
C ASP A 119 -3.62 18.92 -13.45
N LEU A 120 -3.01 18.34 -14.48
CA LEU A 120 -3.01 18.91 -15.81
C LEU A 120 -4.42 18.96 -16.41
N SER A 121 -5.22 17.91 -16.17
CA SER A 121 -6.57 17.84 -16.73
C SER A 121 -7.56 18.74 -15.99
N SER A 122 -7.27 19.11 -14.74
CA SER A 122 -8.15 19.97 -13.94
C SER A 122 -7.94 21.46 -14.20
N ARG A 123 -6.95 21.80 -14.99
CA ARG A 123 -6.70 23.17 -15.42
C ARG A 123 -7.44 23.44 -16.72
#